data_63ca488609648e4f3700eea73644f423
#
_entry.id   63ca488609648e4f3700eea73644f423
#
_cell.length_a   1.000
_cell.length_b   1.000
_cell.length_c   1.000
_cell.angle_alpha   90.00
_cell.angle_beta   90.00
_cell.angle_gamma   90.00
#
_symmetry.space_group_name_H-M   'P 1'
#
loop_
_entity.id
_entity.type
_entity.pdbx_description
1 polymer ?
#
loop_
_entity_poly.entity_id
_entity_poly.type
_entity_poly.pdbx_seq_one_letter_code
_entity_poly.pdbx_strand_id
1 'polypeptide(L)'
;MSAGKPKQEFFALEREDLVHLEKQRAFVHELARRLDLSPSFSGNVGDLQILQKIVDASALSASQTWELQSLGIVLGDVFASQHGLRWVMVEDEYGRDPALRFQNTSNLVFPLTMISKRIEDGKEVDLQAIYEGVSAYIAEFTE
;
A
#
# COMPACT_ATOMS: atom_id res chain seq x y z
N MET A 1 -23.20 -24.29 14.03
CA MET A 1 -21.91 -24.18 13.38
C MET A 1 -21.91 -23.11 12.34
N SER A 2 -21.13 -22.15 12.57
CA SER A 2 -21.10 -21.06 11.61
C SER A 2 -20.29 -21.47 10.41
N ALA A 3 -20.94 -21.50 9.32
CA ALA A 3 -20.31 -21.90 8.10
C ALA A 3 -19.58 -20.79 7.45
N GLY A 4 -19.35 -19.77 8.01
CA GLY A 4 -19.23 -18.95 6.95
C GLY A 4 -18.22 -17.90 6.87
N LYS A 5 -17.70 -17.39 7.89
CA LYS A 5 -16.69 -16.34 7.70
C LYS A 5 -15.32 -16.95 7.45
N PRO A 6 -14.66 -16.58 6.35
CA PRO A 6 -13.29 -16.98 6.15
C PRO A 6 -12.45 -16.58 7.35
N LYS A 7 -11.62 -17.48 7.80
CA LYS A 7 -10.67 -17.16 8.86
C LYS A 7 -9.55 -16.32 8.29
N GLN A 8 -9.34 -15.16 8.88
CA GLN A 8 -8.13 -14.40 8.64
C GLN A 8 -7.06 -14.84 9.64
N GLU A 9 -5.90 -15.16 9.13
CA GLU A 9 -4.75 -15.46 9.95
C GLU A 9 -3.68 -14.40 9.71
N PHE A 10 -3.03 -13.99 10.80
CA PHE A 10 -2.02 -12.93 10.76
C PHE A 10 -0.65 -13.53 11.03
N PHE A 11 0.30 -13.17 10.17
CA PHE A 11 1.67 -13.67 10.30
C PHE A 11 2.65 -12.50 10.30
N ALA A 12 3.67 -12.58 11.12
CA ALA A 12 4.79 -11.66 11.00
C ALA A 12 5.44 -11.86 9.63
N LEU A 13 6.06 -10.80 9.11
CA LEU A 13 6.77 -10.90 7.83
C LEU A 13 7.95 -11.88 7.98
N GLU A 14 8.00 -12.83 7.06
CA GLU A 14 9.15 -13.72 6.95
C GLU A 14 10.20 -13.07 6.04
N ARG A 15 11.38 -13.68 5.98
CA ARG A 15 12.47 -13.15 5.15
C ARG A 15 12.06 -12.96 3.70
N GLU A 16 11.32 -13.91 3.13
CA GLU A 16 10.85 -13.83 1.75
C GLU A 16 9.89 -12.67 1.54
N ASP A 17 9.03 -12.43 2.51
CA ASP A 17 8.09 -11.30 2.47
C ASP A 17 8.84 -9.98 2.47
N LEU A 18 9.84 -9.85 3.32
CA LEU A 18 10.67 -8.65 3.40
C LEU A 18 11.42 -8.39 2.10
N VAL A 19 11.99 -9.45 1.52
CA VAL A 19 12.69 -9.34 0.24
C VAL A 19 11.73 -8.88 -0.86
N HIS A 20 10.52 -9.41 -0.89
CA HIS A 20 9.53 -9.06 -1.89
C HIS A 20 9.10 -7.58 -1.77
N LEU A 21 8.82 -7.13 -0.55
CA LEU A 21 8.47 -5.72 -0.32
C LEU A 21 9.62 -4.79 -0.70
N GLU A 22 10.85 -5.17 -0.39
CA GLU A 22 12.02 -4.37 -0.76
C GLU A 22 12.20 -4.26 -2.27
N LYS A 23 11.93 -5.34 -3.01
CA LYS A 23 11.96 -5.30 -4.48
C LYS A 23 10.92 -4.34 -5.03
N GLN A 24 9.73 -4.33 -4.44
CA GLN A 24 8.67 -3.41 -4.86
C GLN A 24 9.05 -1.96 -4.57
N ARG A 25 9.60 -1.70 -3.38
CA ARG A 25 10.09 -0.35 -3.04
C ARG A 25 11.20 0.10 -4.00
N ALA A 26 12.15 -0.78 -4.25
CA ALA A 26 13.26 -0.48 -5.16
C ALA A 26 12.78 -0.16 -6.58
N PHE A 27 11.77 -0.88 -7.05
CA PHE A 27 11.16 -0.59 -8.35
C PHE A 27 10.61 0.83 -8.39
N VAL A 28 9.85 1.24 -7.36
CA VAL A 28 9.24 2.57 -7.32
C VAL A 28 10.30 3.67 -7.22
N HIS A 29 11.33 3.46 -6.40
CA HIS A 29 12.44 4.41 -6.29
C HIS A 29 13.15 4.60 -7.62
N GLU A 30 13.40 3.51 -8.34
CA GLU A 30 14.04 3.57 -9.65
C GLU A 30 13.16 4.26 -10.69
N LEU A 31 11.85 3.99 -10.64
CA LEU A 31 10.90 4.65 -11.53
C LEU A 31 10.88 6.16 -11.29
N ALA A 32 10.84 6.59 -10.03
CA ALA A 32 10.88 8.00 -9.68
C ALA A 32 12.19 8.65 -10.17
N ARG A 33 13.30 7.95 -10.02
CA ARG A 33 14.60 8.42 -10.50
C ARG A 33 14.61 8.62 -12.01
N ARG A 34 14.03 7.67 -12.75
CA ARG A 34 13.94 7.76 -14.22
C ARG A 34 13.07 8.91 -14.67
N LEU A 35 12.06 9.25 -13.90
CA LEU A 35 11.18 10.38 -14.18
C LEU A 35 11.74 11.70 -13.62
N ASP A 36 12.94 11.66 -13.08
CA ASP A 36 13.62 12.82 -12.53
C ASP A 36 12.83 13.51 -11.42
N LEU A 37 12.20 12.69 -10.57
CA LEU A 37 11.43 13.18 -9.44
C LEU A 37 12.30 13.28 -8.19
N SER A 38 12.25 14.41 -7.54
CA SER A 38 13.05 14.74 -6.37
C SER A 38 12.17 15.45 -5.36
N PRO A 39 12.40 15.28 -4.05
CA PRO A 39 13.35 14.38 -3.42
C PRO A 39 12.93 12.91 -3.52
N SER A 40 13.82 12.00 -3.10
CA SER A 40 13.51 10.57 -3.03
C SER A 40 12.51 10.30 -1.90
N PHE A 41 11.91 9.10 -1.93
CA PHE A 41 10.93 8.69 -0.92
C PHE A 41 11.54 8.63 0.48
N SER A 42 10.79 9.10 1.47
CA SER A 42 11.23 9.21 2.85
C SER A 42 10.31 8.51 3.85
N GLY A 43 9.17 7.98 3.40
CA GLY A 43 8.17 7.35 4.27
C GLY A 43 7.21 8.33 4.93
N ASN A 44 7.24 9.59 4.55
CA ASN A 44 6.33 10.60 5.11
C ASN A 44 5.34 11.11 4.06
N VAL A 45 4.48 12.05 4.45
CA VAL A 45 3.40 12.56 3.59
C VAL A 45 3.90 13.24 2.31
N GLY A 46 5.15 13.69 2.28
CA GLY A 46 5.73 14.24 1.05
C GLY A 46 5.78 13.23 -0.08
N ASP A 47 5.81 11.95 0.24
CA ASP A 47 5.83 10.88 -0.75
C ASP A 47 4.55 10.82 -1.59
N LEU A 48 3.44 11.35 -1.05
CA LEU A 48 2.16 11.38 -1.79
C LEU A 48 2.30 12.18 -3.08
N GLN A 49 3.05 13.27 -3.07
CA GLN A 49 3.27 14.09 -4.27
C GLN A 49 4.11 13.36 -5.30
N ILE A 50 5.11 12.60 -4.85
CA ILE A 50 5.95 11.83 -5.75
C ILE A 50 5.12 10.74 -6.42
N LEU A 51 4.32 10.01 -5.65
CA LEU A 51 3.41 8.99 -6.18
C LEU A 51 2.40 9.61 -7.15
N GLN A 52 1.86 10.79 -6.82
CA GLN A 52 0.91 11.47 -7.70
C GLN A 52 1.55 11.82 -9.04
N LYS A 53 2.79 12.30 -9.04
CA LYS A 53 3.51 12.60 -10.27
C LYS A 53 3.76 11.37 -11.13
N ILE A 54 4.04 10.23 -10.51
CA ILE A 54 4.19 8.95 -11.23
C ILE A 54 2.89 8.58 -11.92
N VAL A 55 1.77 8.67 -11.20
CA VAL A 55 0.45 8.38 -11.75
C VAL A 55 0.10 9.35 -12.89
N ASP A 56 0.30 10.64 -12.66
CA ASP A 56 -0.04 11.70 -13.63
C ASP A 56 0.80 11.59 -14.91
N ALA A 57 2.01 11.08 -14.80
CA ALA A 57 2.88 10.86 -15.96
C ALA A 57 2.45 9.65 -16.80
N SER A 58 1.45 8.90 -16.36
CA SER A 58 1.01 7.67 -17.02
C SER A 58 2.18 6.70 -17.25
N ALA A 59 3.08 6.64 -16.27
CA ALA A 59 4.30 5.85 -16.37
C ALA A 59 4.04 4.33 -16.39
N LEU A 60 2.89 3.91 -15.87
CA LEU A 60 2.51 2.50 -15.79
C LEU A 60 1.14 2.31 -16.43
N SER A 61 1.00 1.22 -17.18
CA SER A 61 -0.29 0.86 -17.78
C SER A 61 -1.15 0.06 -16.81
N ALA A 62 -2.45 -0.02 -17.09
CA ALA A 62 -3.40 -0.77 -16.26
C ALA A 62 -3.09 -2.26 -16.20
N SER A 63 -2.34 -2.80 -17.16
CA SER A 63 -1.95 -4.21 -17.20
C SER A 63 -0.70 -4.53 -16.35
N GLN A 64 0.00 -3.54 -15.88
CA GLN A 64 1.22 -3.72 -15.08
C GLN A 64 0.85 -3.85 -13.60
N THR A 65 0.21 -4.95 -13.26
CA THR A 65 -0.36 -5.17 -11.92
C THR A 65 0.70 -5.13 -10.82
N TRP A 66 1.79 -5.87 -10.98
CA TRP A 66 2.85 -5.90 -9.97
C TRP A 66 3.45 -4.51 -9.74
N GLU A 67 3.70 -3.81 -10.83
CA GLU A 67 4.28 -2.46 -10.77
C GLU A 67 3.32 -1.47 -10.11
N LEU A 68 2.03 -1.54 -10.45
CA LEU A 68 1.02 -0.70 -9.82
C LEU A 68 0.86 -1.02 -8.33
N GLN A 69 0.89 -2.30 -7.96
CA GLN A 69 0.83 -2.72 -6.57
C GLN A 69 2.06 -2.25 -5.79
N SER A 70 3.19 -2.10 -6.46
CA SER A 70 4.41 -1.56 -5.84
C SER A 70 4.20 -0.12 -5.38
N LEU A 71 3.44 0.67 -6.12
CA LEU A 71 3.03 2.01 -5.67
C LEU A 71 2.21 1.92 -4.38
N GLY A 72 1.36 0.91 -4.26
CA GLY A 72 0.58 0.66 -3.05
C GLY A 72 1.44 0.35 -1.84
N ILE A 73 2.57 -0.34 -2.02
CA ILE A 73 3.50 -0.62 -0.92
C ILE A 73 4.13 0.68 -0.41
N VAL A 74 4.57 1.55 -1.32
CA VAL A 74 5.14 2.85 -0.92
C VAL A 74 4.08 3.72 -0.22
N LEU A 75 2.85 3.71 -0.70
CA LEU A 75 1.74 4.39 -0.03
C LEU A 75 1.51 3.80 1.37
N GLY A 76 1.57 2.48 1.49
CA GLY A 76 1.43 1.80 2.77
C GLY A 76 2.51 2.20 3.77
N ASP A 77 3.73 2.41 3.30
CA ASP A 77 4.82 2.87 4.16
C ASP A 77 4.49 4.25 4.78
N VAL A 78 3.80 5.11 4.04
CA VAL A 78 3.36 6.41 4.56
C VAL A 78 2.34 6.20 5.70
N PHE A 79 1.35 5.35 5.48
CA PHE A 79 0.37 5.04 6.53
C PHE A 79 1.03 4.42 7.76
N ALA A 80 1.96 3.50 7.56
CA ALA A 80 2.69 2.85 8.65
C ALA A 80 3.42 3.87 9.50
N SER A 81 4.14 4.78 8.87
CA SER A 81 4.91 5.81 9.53
C SER A 81 4.03 6.85 10.23
N GLN A 82 2.98 7.31 9.57
CA GLN A 82 2.14 8.39 10.09
C GLN A 82 1.17 7.93 11.18
N HIS A 83 0.75 6.67 11.15
CA HIS A 83 -0.30 6.17 12.05
C HIS A 83 0.16 5.05 12.97
N GLY A 84 1.44 4.71 12.98
CA GLY A 84 1.96 3.68 13.87
C GLY A 84 1.43 2.29 13.56
N LEU A 85 1.27 1.97 12.28
CA LEU A 85 0.86 0.64 11.83
C LEU A 85 2.08 -0.18 11.42
N ARG A 86 1.96 -1.49 11.44
CA ARG A 86 3.04 -2.37 11.00
C ARG A 86 2.60 -3.32 9.91
N TRP A 87 3.50 -3.63 9.01
CA TRP A 87 3.26 -4.63 7.98
C TRP A 87 3.19 -6.03 8.59
N VAL A 88 2.17 -6.76 8.16
CA VAL A 88 1.99 -8.19 8.47
C VAL A 88 1.54 -8.88 7.18
N MET A 89 1.59 -10.20 7.17
CA MET A 89 0.92 -10.96 6.12
C MET A 89 -0.43 -11.43 6.66
N VAL A 90 -1.44 -11.33 5.83
CA VAL A 90 -2.78 -11.79 6.14
C VAL A 90 -3.13 -12.89 5.16
N GLU A 91 -3.54 -14.04 5.68
CA GLU A 91 -3.97 -15.17 4.86
C GLU A 91 -5.44 -15.45 5.11
N ASP A 92 -6.19 -15.57 4.04
CA ASP A 92 -7.62 -15.92 4.07
C ASP A 92 -7.94 -16.84 2.89
N GLU A 93 -9.22 -17.08 2.63
CA GLU A 93 -9.62 -17.96 1.51
C GLU A 93 -9.22 -17.41 0.14
N TYR A 94 -8.90 -16.12 0.04
CA TYR A 94 -8.54 -15.46 -1.22
C TYR A 94 -7.03 -15.41 -1.45
N GLY A 95 -6.23 -15.81 -0.48
CA GLY A 95 -4.79 -15.82 -0.61
C GLY A 95 -4.06 -15.17 0.55
N ARG A 96 -2.79 -14.86 0.30
CA ARG A 96 -1.88 -14.31 1.29
C ARG A 96 -1.34 -12.98 0.78
N ASP A 97 -1.66 -11.90 1.49
CA ASP A 97 -1.31 -10.54 1.07
C ASP A 97 -0.73 -9.72 2.22
N PRO A 98 0.14 -8.75 1.90
CA PRO A 98 0.61 -7.81 2.92
C PRO A 98 -0.51 -6.85 3.32
N ALA A 99 -0.53 -6.52 4.59
CA ALA A 99 -1.46 -5.54 5.14
C ALA A 99 -0.81 -4.80 6.29
N LEU A 100 -1.38 -3.67 6.64
CA LEU A 100 -0.97 -2.91 7.82
C LEU A 100 -1.93 -3.24 8.96
N ARG A 101 -1.36 -3.50 10.13
CA ARG A 101 -2.11 -3.89 11.32
C ARG A 101 -1.86 -2.90 12.44
N PHE A 102 -2.94 -2.54 13.14
CA PHE A 102 -2.82 -1.72 14.33
C PHE A 102 -2.59 -2.62 15.56
N GLN A 103 -1.40 -2.54 16.14
CA GLN A 103 -1.00 -3.32 17.32
C GLN A 103 -1.35 -4.81 17.13
N ASN A 104 -1.99 -5.44 18.10
CA ASN A 104 -2.40 -6.85 18.05
C ASN A 104 -3.90 -7.02 17.83
N THR A 105 -4.54 -6.02 17.22
CA THR A 105 -5.97 -6.04 16.94
C THR A 105 -6.25 -6.67 15.57
N SER A 106 -7.52 -6.82 15.21
CA SER A 106 -7.94 -7.24 13.88
C SER A 106 -8.19 -6.06 12.95
N ASN A 107 -7.79 -4.86 13.34
CA ASN A 107 -7.92 -3.66 12.51
C ASN A 107 -6.81 -3.62 11.49
N LEU A 108 -7.17 -3.66 10.22
CA LEU A 108 -6.26 -3.79 9.09
C LEU A 108 -6.52 -2.72 8.04
N VAL A 109 -5.44 -2.39 7.33
CA VAL A 109 -5.49 -1.55 6.13
C VAL A 109 -4.76 -2.32 5.03
N PHE A 110 -5.32 -2.35 3.83
CA PHE A 110 -4.76 -3.06 2.67
C PHE A 110 -4.34 -2.08 1.58
N PRO A 111 -3.15 -1.49 1.67
CA PRO A 111 -2.73 -0.47 0.68
C PRO A 111 -2.36 -1.04 -0.69
N LEU A 112 -2.05 -2.33 -0.77
CA LEU A 112 -1.52 -2.97 -1.98
C LEU A 112 -2.30 -2.60 -3.24
N THR A 113 -3.61 -2.59 -3.18
CA THR A 113 -4.48 -2.40 -4.34
C THR A 113 -5.18 -1.04 -4.38
N MET A 114 -4.87 -0.14 -3.48
CA MET A 114 -5.55 1.17 -3.44
C MET A 114 -5.36 1.99 -4.70
N ILE A 115 -4.17 1.92 -5.29
CA ILE A 115 -3.88 2.63 -6.54
C ILE A 115 -4.22 1.76 -7.74
N SER A 116 -3.78 0.50 -7.72
CA SER A 116 -3.94 -0.39 -8.87
C SER A 116 -5.40 -0.60 -9.27
N LYS A 117 -6.29 -0.80 -8.31
CA LYS A 117 -7.71 -1.00 -8.61
C LYS A 117 -8.35 0.21 -9.27
N ARG A 118 -8.00 1.41 -8.83
CA ARG A 118 -8.53 2.64 -9.44
C ARG A 118 -8.09 2.77 -10.88
N ILE A 119 -6.83 2.50 -11.16
CA ILE A 119 -6.29 2.57 -12.52
C ILE A 119 -6.92 1.49 -13.40
N GLU A 120 -7.05 0.26 -12.90
CA GLU A 120 -7.68 -0.84 -13.61
C GLU A 120 -9.14 -0.53 -13.94
N ASP A 121 -9.85 0.17 -13.06
CA ASP A 121 -11.25 0.55 -13.25
C ASP A 121 -11.42 1.84 -14.06
N GLY A 122 -10.34 2.43 -14.55
CA GLY A 122 -10.38 3.67 -15.30
C GLY A 122 -10.77 4.88 -14.47
N LYS A 123 -10.58 4.81 -13.18
CA LYS A 123 -10.92 5.90 -12.25
C LYS A 123 -9.74 6.82 -12.06
N GLU A 124 -10.05 8.06 -11.71
CA GLU A 124 -9.04 9.03 -11.34
C GLU A 124 -8.36 8.65 -10.04
N VAL A 125 -7.05 8.88 -9.95
CA VAL A 125 -6.27 8.62 -8.74
C VAL A 125 -5.84 9.96 -8.14
N ASP A 126 -6.35 10.25 -6.95
CA ASP A 126 -5.98 11.43 -6.17
C ASP A 126 -5.37 10.93 -4.86
N LEU A 127 -4.05 10.94 -4.76
CA LEU A 127 -3.33 10.39 -3.62
C LEU A 127 -3.66 11.12 -2.32
N GLN A 128 -3.86 12.43 -2.37
CA GLN A 128 -4.21 13.19 -1.18
C GLN A 128 -5.59 12.79 -0.66
N ALA A 129 -6.56 12.64 -1.56
CA ALA A 129 -7.91 12.21 -1.19
C ALA A 129 -7.91 10.78 -0.62
N ILE A 130 -7.14 9.88 -1.22
CA ILE A 130 -6.99 8.51 -0.71
C ILE A 130 -6.39 8.55 0.70
N TYR A 131 -5.33 9.32 0.88
CA TYR A 131 -4.65 9.43 2.17
C TYR A 131 -5.60 9.96 3.25
N GLU A 132 -6.34 11.02 2.95
CA GLU A 132 -7.27 11.62 3.92
C GLU A 132 -8.41 10.66 4.29
N GLY A 133 -8.98 9.98 3.30
CA GLY A 133 -10.08 9.03 3.54
C GLY A 133 -9.63 7.83 4.37
N VAL A 134 -8.48 7.28 4.05
CA VAL A 134 -7.93 6.13 4.79
C VAL A 134 -7.48 6.55 6.19
N SER A 135 -6.88 7.75 6.31
CA SER A 135 -6.49 8.28 7.63
C SER A 135 -7.69 8.46 8.55
N ALA A 136 -8.81 8.92 8.01
CA ALA A 136 -10.06 9.05 8.78
C ALA A 136 -10.55 7.67 9.27
N TYR A 137 -10.47 6.66 8.41
CA TYR A 137 -10.79 5.29 8.78
C TYR A 137 -9.86 4.78 9.89
N ILE A 138 -8.55 5.01 9.74
CA ILE A 138 -7.55 4.60 10.74
C ILE A 138 -7.83 5.27 12.09
N ALA A 139 -8.22 6.54 12.09
CA ALA A 139 -8.52 7.27 13.32
C ALA A 139 -9.64 6.61 14.14
N GLU A 140 -10.56 5.91 13.50
CA GLU A 140 -11.67 5.24 14.19
C GLU A 140 -11.18 4.12 15.12
N PHE A 141 -10.05 3.50 14.84
CA PHE A 141 -9.56 2.38 15.66
C PHE A 141 -8.24 2.68 16.38
N THR A 142 -7.65 3.85 16.18
CA THR A 142 -6.38 4.22 16.84
C THR A 142 -6.57 5.17 18.03
N GLU A 143 -7.76 5.68 18.22
CA GLU A 143 -8.07 6.58 19.33
C GLU A 143 -8.50 5.83 20.60
#